data_5fa113d850faa1ba8d096333c063b41b
#
_entry.id   5fa113d850faa1ba8d096333c063b41b
#
_cell.length_a   1.000
_cell.length_b   1.000
_cell.length_c   1.000
_cell.angle_alpha   90.00
_cell.angle_beta   90.00
_cell.angle_gamma   90.00
#
_symmetry.space_group_name_H-M   'P 1'
#
loop_
_entity.id
_entity.type
_entity.pdbx_description
1 polymer ?
#
loop_
_entity_poly.entity_id
_entity_poly.type
_entity_poly.pdbx_seq_one_letter_code
_entity_poly.pdbx_strand_id
1 'polypeptide(L)'
;FLDQILPGFDGEVRKEANKIFKKQGIEFKLSTKVTGVTVADGKAKVTVEPAAGGAAEILEADAVLVSIGRRPNTEGLNLDAAGLKTNQRGQI
;
A
#
# COMPACT_ATOMS: atom_id res chain seq x y z
N PHE A 1 2.55 -5.54 -1.19
CA PHE A 1 2.77 -7.01 -1.12
C PHE A 1 3.76 -7.43 -0.02
N LEU A 2 3.71 -6.75 1.11
CA LEU A 2 4.52 -7.07 2.28
C LEU A 2 3.94 -8.28 3.03
N ASP A 3 4.78 -8.97 3.77
CA ASP A 3 4.41 -10.14 4.58
C ASP A 3 3.82 -9.77 5.94
N GLN A 4 3.86 -8.48 6.30
CA GLN A 4 3.36 -7.95 7.56
C GLN A 4 2.80 -6.55 7.40
N ILE A 5 1.85 -6.18 8.27
CA ILE A 5 1.36 -4.80 8.40
C ILE A 5 2.38 -3.92 9.13
N LEU A 6 2.26 -2.60 9.02
CA LEU A 6 3.08 -1.59 9.71
C LEU A 6 4.59 -1.86 9.57
N PRO A 7 5.13 -1.87 8.34
CA PRO A 7 6.55 -2.09 8.14
C PRO A 7 7.37 -1.00 8.86
N GLY A 8 8.44 -1.41 9.54
CA GLY A 8 9.31 -0.51 10.30
C GLY A 8 8.90 -0.27 11.75
N PHE A 9 7.74 -0.78 12.19
CA PHE A 9 7.36 -0.76 13.61
C PHE A 9 7.92 -1.97 14.36
N ASP A 10 7.99 -1.85 15.68
CA ASP A 10 8.37 -2.94 16.57
C ASP A 10 7.50 -4.18 16.37
N GLY A 11 8.10 -5.38 16.53
CA GLY A 11 7.41 -6.64 16.27
C GLY A 11 6.22 -6.92 17.18
N GLU A 12 6.30 -6.54 18.46
CA GLU A 12 5.19 -6.71 19.41
C GLU A 12 4.03 -5.76 19.07
N VAL A 13 4.34 -4.50 18.73
CA VAL A 13 3.35 -3.52 18.28
C VAL A 13 2.63 -4.03 17.03
N ARG A 14 3.35 -4.59 16.06
CA ARG A 14 2.78 -5.14 14.82
C ARG A 14 1.83 -6.31 15.10
N LYS A 15 2.21 -7.22 15.99
CA LYS A 15 1.37 -8.35 16.40
C LYS A 15 0.08 -7.89 17.08
N GLU A 16 0.19 -6.96 18.01
CA GLU A 16 -0.98 -6.46 18.73
C GLU A 16 -1.90 -5.66 17.82
N ALA A 17 -1.35 -4.81 16.94
CA ALA A 17 -2.14 -4.09 15.93
C ALA A 17 -2.89 -5.05 15.00
N ASN A 18 -2.24 -6.11 14.51
CA ASN A 18 -2.87 -7.12 13.68
C ASN A 18 -4.08 -7.76 14.38
N LYS A 19 -3.90 -8.15 15.64
CA LYS A 19 -4.95 -8.73 16.47
C LYS A 19 -6.14 -7.77 16.68
N ILE A 20 -5.85 -6.52 17.04
CA ILE A 20 -6.86 -5.49 17.29
C ILE A 20 -7.64 -5.21 16.00
N PHE A 21 -6.98 -4.98 14.88
CA PHE A 21 -7.63 -4.67 13.62
C PHE A 21 -8.48 -5.82 13.10
N LYS A 22 -8.01 -7.06 13.22
CA LYS A 22 -8.83 -8.24 12.91
C LYS A 22 -10.08 -8.32 13.77
N LYS A 23 -9.97 -7.99 15.06
CA LYS A 23 -11.10 -7.95 15.97
C LYS A 23 -12.12 -6.86 15.60
N GLN A 24 -11.64 -5.77 14.98
CA GLN A 24 -12.49 -4.69 14.45
C GLN A 24 -13.10 -5.01 13.07
N GLY A 25 -12.82 -6.18 12.50
CA GLY A 25 -13.38 -6.62 11.22
C GLY A 25 -12.52 -6.29 9.99
N ILE A 26 -11.26 -5.87 10.17
CA ILE A 26 -10.34 -5.63 9.06
C ILE A 26 -9.68 -6.95 8.66
N GLU A 27 -9.78 -7.30 7.40
CA GLU A 27 -9.07 -8.44 6.82
C GLU A 27 -7.77 -7.99 6.14
N PHE A 28 -6.72 -8.79 6.28
CA PHE A 28 -5.42 -8.52 5.67
C PHE A 28 -5.08 -9.58 4.63
N LYS A 29 -4.76 -9.15 3.42
CA LYS A 29 -4.18 -9.99 2.36
C LYS A 29 -2.68 -9.69 2.29
N LEU A 30 -1.91 -10.34 3.15
CA LEU A 30 -0.45 -10.19 3.22
C LEU A 30 0.22 -10.99 2.09
N SER A 31 1.47 -10.64 1.76
CA SER A 31 2.23 -11.26 0.65
C SER A 31 1.42 -11.38 -0.64
N THR A 32 0.56 -10.39 -0.89
CA THR A 32 -0.37 -10.37 -2.01
C THR A 32 -0.16 -9.08 -2.82
N LYS A 33 -0.12 -9.19 -4.13
CA LYS A 33 -0.03 -8.03 -5.03
C LYS A 33 -1.37 -7.80 -5.73
N VAL A 34 -1.70 -6.54 -5.94
CA VAL A 34 -2.83 -6.12 -6.76
C VAL A 34 -2.36 -6.03 -8.21
N THR A 35 -3.03 -6.72 -9.12
CA THR A 35 -2.70 -6.75 -10.54
C THR A 35 -3.63 -5.90 -11.39
N GLY A 36 -4.82 -5.59 -10.90
CA GLY A 36 -5.75 -4.72 -11.60
C GLY A 36 -6.94 -4.34 -10.75
N VAL A 37 -7.60 -3.27 -11.16
CA VAL A 37 -8.87 -2.81 -10.59
C VAL A 37 -9.78 -2.42 -11.74
N THR A 38 -10.99 -2.95 -11.75
CA THR A 38 -12.05 -2.57 -12.70
C THR A 38 -13.27 -2.09 -11.93
N VAL A 39 -13.98 -1.12 -12.48
CA VAL A 39 -15.23 -0.62 -11.91
C VAL A 39 -16.36 -0.99 -12.86
N ALA A 40 -17.33 -1.73 -12.38
CA ALA A 40 -18.51 -2.14 -13.13
C ALA A 40 -19.73 -2.20 -12.20
N ASP A 41 -20.89 -1.75 -12.69
CA ASP A 41 -22.16 -1.80 -11.96
C ASP A 41 -22.12 -1.14 -10.57
N GLY A 42 -21.34 -0.04 -10.43
CA GLY A 42 -21.18 0.69 -9.18
C GLY A 42 -20.31 -0.02 -8.14
N LYS A 43 -19.64 -1.11 -8.50
CA LYS A 43 -18.72 -1.84 -7.64
C LYS A 43 -17.33 -1.92 -8.25
N ALA A 44 -16.34 -1.92 -7.39
CA ALA A 44 -14.95 -2.14 -7.78
C ALA A 44 -14.58 -3.62 -7.62
N LYS A 45 -13.95 -4.17 -8.65
CA LYS A 45 -13.40 -5.53 -8.65
C LYS A 45 -11.88 -5.42 -8.65
N VAL A 46 -11.27 -5.86 -7.58
CA VAL A 46 -9.82 -5.82 -7.37
C VAL A 46 -9.25 -7.21 -7.62
N THR A 47 -8.42 -7.33 -8.62
CA THR A 47 -7.71 -8.59 -8.90
C THR A 47 -6.42 -8.63 -8.08
N VAL A 48 -6.27 -9.67 -7.29
CA VAL A 48 -5.11 -9.89 -6.44
C VAL A 48 -4.51 -11.26 -6.69
N GLU A 49 -3.22 -11.39 -6.50
CA GLU A 49 -2.54 -12.69 -6.58
C GLU A 49 -1.44 -12.79 -5.52
N PRO A 50 -1.09 -14.00 -5.06
CA PRO A 50 0.04 -14.18 -4.14
C PRO A 50 1.33 -13.64 -4.75
N ALA A 51 2.16 -12.96 -3.95
CA ALA A 51 3.44 -12.39 -4.41
C ALA A 51 4.42 -13.48 -4.91
N ALA A 52 4.31 -14.68 -4.36
CA ALA A 52 5.11 -15.86 -4.78
C ALA A 52 4.58 -16.55 -6.04
N GLY A 53 3.49 -16.05 -6.61
CA GLY A 53 2.79 -16.68 -7.73
C GLY A 53 1.68 -17.64 -7.27
N GLY A 54 0.67 -17.79 -8.10
CA GLY A 54 -0.51 -18.61 -7.81
C GLY A 54 -1.76 -18.11 -8.52
N ALA A 55 -2.90 -18.67 -8.17
CA ALA A 55 -4.17 -18.29 -8.76
C ALA A 55 -4.59 -16.88 -8.34
N ALA A 56 -5.05 -16.09 -9.30
CA ALA A 56 -5.64 -14.77 -9.03
C ALA A 56 -7.01 -14.92 -8.35
N GLU A 57 -7.30 -14.00 -7.44
CA GLU A 57 -8.57 -13.85 -6.74
C GLU A 57 -9.17 -12.49 -7.06
N ILE A 58 -10.48 -12.42 -7.15
CA ILE A 58 -11.20 -11.15 -7.34
C ILE A 58 -11.92 -10.79 -6.05
N LEU A 59 -11.63 -9.59 -5.55
CA LEU A 59 -12.30 -9.00 -4.38
C LEU A 59 -13.28 -7.93 -4.86
N GLU A 60 -14.51 -7.97 -4.39
CA GLU A 60 -15.48 -6.91 -4.64
C GLU A 60 -15.53 -5.92 -3.48
N ALA A 61 -15.60 -4.63 -3.79
CA ALA A 61 -15.71 -3.56 -2.83
C ALA A 61 -16.57 -2.42 -3.35
N ASP A 62 -17.14 -1.65 -2.44
CA ASP A 62 -17.89 -0.43 -2.80
C ASP A 62 -16.95 0.73 -3.14
N ALA A 63 -15.78 0.75 -2.54
CA ALA A 63 -14.72 1.74 -2.79
C ALA A 63 -13.33 1.11 -2.63
N VAL A 64 -12.37 1.64 -3.36
CA VAL A 64 -10.96 1.24 -3.27
C VAL A 64 -10.10 2.47 -3.01
N LEU A 65 -9.37 2.45 -1.90
CA LEU A 65 -8.37 3.46 -1.58
C LEU A 65 -6.99 2.96 -1.96
N VAL A 66 -6.29 3.72 -2.81
CA VAL A 66 -4.89 3.45 -3.15
C VAL A 66 -4.00 4.28 -2.22
N SER A 67 -3.26 3.59 -1.35
CA SER A 67 -2.37 4.21 -0.36
C SER A 67 -1.06 3.41 -0.26
N ILE A 68 -0.34 3.28 -1.38
CA ILE A 68 0.80 2.37 -1.55
C ILE A 68 2.15 3.01 -1.24
N GLY A 69 2.19 4.23 -0.76
CA GLY A 69 3.43 4.90 -0.40
C GLY A 69 3.32 6.42 -0.39
N ARG A 70 4.46 7.07 -0.20
CA ARG A 70 4.59 8.53 -0.18
C ARG A 70 5.79 8.95 -1.01
N ARG A 71 5.65 10.08 -1.68
CA ARG A 71 6.78 10.75 -2.37
C ARG A 71 7.07 12.08 -1.66
N PRO A 72 8.34 12.49 -1.56
CA PRO A 72 8.68 13.85 -1.17
C PRO A 72 8.06 14.85 -2.16
N ASN A 73 7.44 15.90 -1.66
CA ASN A 73 6.89 16.97 -2.48
C ASN A 73 7.91 18.10 -2.58
N THR A 74 8.74 18.05 -3.59
CA THR A 74 9.83 19.01 -3.84
C THR A 74 9.61 19.86 -5.09
N GLU A 75 8.50 19.68 -5.79
CA GLU A 75 8.17 20.47 -6.98
C GLU A 75 7.96 21.95 -6.61
N GLY A 76 8.51 22.85 -7.43
CA GLY A 76 8.38 24.30 -7.24
C GLY A 76 9.28 24.91 -6.16
N LEU A 77 10.09 24.13 -5.45
CA LEU A 77 11.01 24.64 -4.43
C LEU A 77 12.27 25.31 -5.01
N ASN A 78 12.50 25.22 -6.32
CA ASN A 78 13.66 25.79 -7.00
C ASN A 78 15.00 25.43 -6.33
N LEU A 79 15.17 24.14 -6.01
CA LEU A 79 16.30 23.62 -5.25
C LEU A 79 17.65 23.93 -5.88
N ASP A 80 17.73 23.94 -7.23
CA ASP A 80 18.96 24.23 -7.95
C ASP A 80 19.47 25.64 -7.67
N ALA A 81 18.58 26.62 -7.51
CA ALA A 81 18.97 27.99 -7.15
C ALA A 81 19.59 28.06 -5.74
N ALA A 82 19.25 27.13 -4.85
CA ALA A 82 19.84 26.99 -3.52
C ALA A 82 21.05 26.05 -3.49
N GLY A 83 21.49 25.53 -4.64
CA GLY A 83 22.57 24.53 -4.73
C GLY A 83 22.25 23.17 -4.15
N LEU A 84 20.95 22.88 -3.97
CA LEU A 84 20.47 21.62 -3.40
C LEU A 84 20.01 20.65 -4.49
N LYS A 85 20.15 19.38 -4.23
CA LYS A 85 19.68 18.31 -5.11
C LYS A 85 18.89 17.26 -4.32
N THR A 86 18.03 16.56 -5.04
CA THR A 86 17.34 15.40 -4.45
C THR A 86 18.15 14.13 -4.70
N ASN A 87 18.02 13.18 -3.77
CA ASN A 87 18.53 11.83 -3.94
C ASN A 87 17.61 11.01 -4.88
N GLN A 88 17.95 9.74 -5.12
CA GLN A 88 17.16 8.83 -5.95
C GLN A 88 15.73 8.61 -5.45
N ARG A 89 15.44 8.89 -4.17
CA ARG A 89 14.12 8.81 -3.56
C ARG A 89 13.35 10.14 -3.59
N GLY A 90 13.91 11.18 -4.21
CA GLY A 90 13.33 12.50 -4.28
C GLY A 90 13.47 13.34 -2.99
N GLN A 91 14.24 12.90 -2.02
CA GLN A 91 14.50 13.62 -0.76
C GLN A 91 15.67 14.60 -0.93
N ILE A 92 15.57 15.76 -0.31
CA ILE A 92 16.63 16.77 -0.29
C ILE A 92 17.78 16.28 0.61
#